data_eb529a1d03496690ed544f521823c588
#
_entry.id   eb529a1d03496690ed544f521823c588
#
_cell.length_a   1.000
_cell.length_b   1.000
_cell.length_c   1.000
_cell.angle_alpha   90.00
_cell.angle_beta   90.00
_cell.angle_gamma   90.00
#
_symmetry.space_group_name_H-M   'P 1'
#
loop_
_entity.id
_entity.type
_entity.pdbx_description
1 polymer ?
#
loop_
_entity_poly.entity_id
_entity_poly.type
_entity_poly.pdbx_seq_one_letter_code
_entity_poly.pdbx_strand_id
1 'polypeptide(L)'
;LRLAGNRLDEAIAMHLRDLLGIKIGERTAEVIKIKIGSILPFEDGRERDMIISGQDVYTEQPKEVTIQSEDVRAALQAPIEEMVLHIKDTFKKTNPDLASDIIQNGILLTGGGGLLSGLDRYLTDKLEIPVWVSETALTNVVSGCLKVLETPTALKQTLMRSK
;
A
#
# COMPACT_ATOMS: atom_id res chain seq x y z
N LEU A 1 10.20 5.97 7.34
CA LEU A 1 9.53 6.18 6.06
C LEU A 1 8.03 6.42 6.30
N ARG A 2 7.47 7.53 5.82
CA ARG A 2 6.03 7.81 5.95
C ARG A 2 5.29 7.51 4.62
N LEU A 3 5.65 6.40 3.97
CA LEU A 3 4.97 5.87 2.78
C LEU A 3 3.96 4.80 3.22
N ALA A 4 2.92 5.23 3.92
CA ALA A 4 1.85 4.38 4.37
C ALA A 4 0.55 4.68 3.60
N GLY A 5 -0.53 4.00 3.94
CA GLY A 5 -1.84 4.15 3.31
C GLY A 5 -2.27 5.60 3.11
N ASN A 6 -2.05 6.47 4.09
CA ASN A 6 -2.42 7.89 4.01
C ASN A 6 -1.71 8.63 2.86
N ARG A 7 -0.44 8.29 2.57
CA ARG A 7 0.27 8.90 1.44
C ARG A 7 -0.33 8.51 0.09
N LEU A 8 -0.83 7.28 -0.01
CA LEU A 8 -1.56 6.81 -1.19
C LEU A 8 -2.91 7.51 -1.32
N ASP A 9 -3.61 7.73 -0.21
CA ASP A 9 -4.89 8.45 -0.17
C ASP A 9 -4.71 9.92 -0.59
N GLU A 10 -3.67 10.58 -0.10
CA GLU A 10 -3.29 11.93 -0.52
C GLU A 10 -3.02 12.00 -2.04
N ALA A 11 -2.26 11.04 -2.57
CA ALA A 11 -1.94 10.98 -3.99
C ALA A 11 -3.20 10.83 -4.86
N ILE A 12 -4.14 9.97 -4.45
CA ILE A 12 -5.43 9.81 -5.11
C ILE A 12 -6.22 11.13 -5.08
N ALA A 13 -6.35 11.75 -3.90
CA ALA A 13 -7.09 12.99 -3.75
C ALA A 13 -6.50 14.13 -4.58
N MET A 14 -5.18 14.28 -4.62
CA MET A 14 -4.48 15.26 -5.46
C MET A 14 -4.71 15.00 -6.94
N HIS A 15 -4.52 13.76 -7.38
CA HIS A 15 -4.68 13.39 -8.79
C HIS A 15 -6.10 13.66 -9.29
N LEU A 16 -7.13 13.26 -8.55
CA LEU A 16 -8.52 13.51 -8.93
C LEU A 16 -8.89 14.99 -8.90
N ARG A 17 -8.31 15.77 -8.00
CA ARG A 17 -8.45 17.23 -8.00
C ARG A 17 -7.88 17.83 -9.27
N ASP A 18 -6.69 17.41 -9.68
CA ASP A 18 -6.01 17.98 -10.85
C ASP A 18 -6.63 17.49 -12.17
N LEU A 19 -7.08 16.24 -12.23
CA LEU A 19 -7.66 15.63 -13.42
C LEU A 19 -9.11 16.07 -13.65
N LEU A 20 -9.94 16.03 -12.59
CA LEU A 20 -11.40 16.18 -12.71
C LEU A 20 -11.96 17.43 -12.02
N GLY A 21 -11.10 18.22 -11.38
CA GLY A 21 -11.52 19.41 -10.63
C GLY A 21 -12.45 19.10 -9.46
N ILE A 22 -12.29 17.93 -8.84
CA ILE A 22 -13.07 17.50 -7.67
C ILE A 22 -12.19 17.39 -6.43
N LYS A 23 -12.61 18.03 -5.34
CA LYS A 23 -11.99 17.91 -4.03
C LYS A 23 -12.72 16.85 -3.21
N ILE A 24 -11.99 15.84 -2.74
CA ILE A 24 -12.47 14.76 -1.89
C ILE A 24 -11.72 14.73 -0.55
N GLY A 25 -12.35 14.18 0.48
CA GLY A 25 -11.72 13.96 1.78
C GLY A 25 -10.92 12.65 1.84
N GLU A 26 -10.03 12.52 2.85
CA GLU A 26 -9.18 11.35 3.07
C GLU A 26 -9.98 10.04 3.12
N ARG A 27 -11.12 10.03 3.84
CA ARG A 27 -11.98 8.85 3.92
C ARG A 27 -12.52 8.40 2.56
N THR A 28 -12.86 9.35 1.69
CA THR A 28 -13.31 9.02 0.33
C THR A 28 -12.16 8.46 -0.49
N ALA A 29 -10.96 9.05 -0.39
CA ALA A 29 -9.76 8.55 -1.07
C ALA A 29 -9.39 7.13 -0.60
N GLU A 30 -9.47 6.85 0.69
CA GLU A 30 -9.27 5.50 1.25
C GLU A 30 -10.28 4.49 0.69
N VAL A 31 -11.55 4.85 0.63
CA VAL A 31 -12.60 3.98 0.06
C VAL A 31 -12.35 3.71 -1.42
N ILE A 32 -11.92 4.71 -2.19
CA ILE A 32 -11.53 4.55 -3.59
C ILE A 32 -10.36 3.56 -3.71
N LYS A 33 -9.29 3.79 -2.94
CA LYS A 33 -8.12 2.90 -2.91
C LYS A 33 -8.49 1.45 -2.63
N ILE A 34 -9.35 1.22 -1.63
CA ILE A 34 -9.77 -0.14 -1.23
C ILE A 34 -10.63 -0.80 -2.31
N LYS A 35 -11.57 -0.05 -2.93
CA LYS A 35 -12.55 -0.63 -3.86
C LYS A 35 -12.01 -0.85 -5.27
N ILE A 36 -11.28 0.12 -5.81
CA ILE A 36 -10.84 0.12 -7.21
C ILE A 36 -9.34 0.41 -7.38
N GLY A 37 -8.58 0.56 -6.28
CA GLY A 37 -7.14 0.76 -6.35
C GLY A 37 -6.41 -0.48 -6.84
N SER A 38 -5.52 -0.30 -7.82
CA SER A 38 -4.65 -1.35 -8.34
C SER A 38 -3.34 -0.74 -8.85
N ILE A 39 -2.26 -1.49 -8.79
CA ILE A 39 -0.96 -1.07 -9.33
C ILE A 39 -0.75 -1.60 -10.75
N LEU A 40 -1.33 -2.74 -11.03
CA LEU A 40 -1.35 -3.36 -12.35
C LEU A 40 -2.79 -3.44 -12.87
N PRO A 41 -3.01 -3.54 -14.18
CA PRO A 41 -4.33 -3.87 -14.71
C PRO A 41 -4.90 -5.10 -14.04
N PHE A 42 -6.20 -5.14 -13.84
CA PHE A 42 -6.86 -6.32 -13.29
C PHE A 42 -6.71 -7.52 -14.23
N GLU A 43 -6.69 -8.72 -13.69
CA GLU A 43 -6.44 -9.97 -14.45
C GLU A 43 -7.52 -10.25 -15.50
N ASP A 44 -8.74 -9.76 -15.27
CA ASP A 44 -9.85 -9.89 -16.23
C ASP A 44 -9.78 -8.84 -17.36
N GLY A 45 -8.78 -7.97 -17.35
CA GLY A 45 -8.57 -6.91 -18.34
C GLY A 45 -9.62 -5.80 -18.32
N ARG A 46 -10.50 -5.75 -17.31
CA ARG A 46 -11.57 -4.75 -17.19
C ARG A 46 -11.23 -3.72 -16.13
N GLU A 47 -11.38 -2.45 -16.49
CA GLU A 47 -11.31 -1.38 -15.51
C GLU A 47 -12.58 -1.38 -14.63
N ARG A 48 -12.42 -0.91 -13.40
CA ARG A 48 -13.51 -0.80 -12.42
C ARG A 48 -13.96 0.65 -12.36
N ASP A 49 -15.25 0.88 -12.49
CA ASP A 49 -15.85 2.21 -12.37
C ASP A 49 -16.36 2.44 -10.95
N MET A 50 -16.28 3.69 -10.49
CA MET A 50 -16.84 4.12 -9.22
C MET A 50 -17.38 5.54 -9.33
N ILE A 51 -18.61 5.76 -8.88
CA ILE A 51 -19.17 7.09 -8.71
C ILE A 51 -18.73 7.64 -7.35
N ILE A 52 -18.17 8.85 -7.37
CA ILE A 52 -17.74 9.56 -6.17
C ILE A 52 -18.39 10.92 -6.09
N SER A 53 -18.65 11.39 -4.87
CA SER A 53 -19.14 12.73 -4.58
C SER A 53 -18.06 13.53 -3.87
N GLY A 54 -17.94 14.79 -4.21
CA GLY A 54 -17.01 15.73 -3.62
C GLY A 54 -17.45 17.18 -3.85
N GLN A 55 -16.51 18.10 -3.76
CA GLN A 55 -16.73 19.52 -4.00
C GLN A 55 -16.00 19.92 -5.29
N ASP A 56 -16.71 20.59 -6.19
CA ASP A 56 -16.08 21.18 -7.38
C ASP A 56 -15.09 22.28 -6.96
N VAL A 57 -13.89 22.25 -7.51
CA VAL A 57 -12.79 23.14 -7.13
C VAL A 57 -13.07 24.61 -7.48
N TYR A 58 -13.86 24.84 -8.53
CA TYR A 58 -14.11 26.19 -9.08
C TYR A 58 -15.40 26.83 -8.53
N THR A 59 -16.46 26.01 -8.45
CA THR A 59 -17.79 26.52 -8.04
C THR A 59 -18.08 26.30 -6.56
N GLU A 60 -17.25 25.48 -5.88
CA GLU A 60 -17.44 25.04 -4.49
C GLU A 60 -18.76 24.30 -4.23
N GLN A 61 -19.50 23.95 -5.29
CA GLN A 61 -20.76 23.22 -5.19
C GLN A 61 -20.50 21.69 -5.10
N PRO A 62 -21.46 20.94 -4.52
CA PRO A 62 -21.41 19.47 -4.59
C PRO A 62 -21.33 19.00 -6.04
N LYS A 63 -20.46 18.01 -6.29
CA LYS A 63 -20.22 17.43 -7.61
C LYS A 63 -20.12 15.92 -7.51
N GLU A 64 -20.71 15.24 -8.46
CA GLU A 64 -20.52 13.81 -8.67
C GLU A 64 -19.76 13.55 -9.97
N VAL A 65 -18.86 12.60 -9.92
CA VAL A 65 -18.09 12.15 -11.09
C VAL A 65 -17.92 10.65 -11.07
N THR A 66 -17.83 10.05 -12.25
CA THR A 66 -17.41 8.65 -12.40
C THR A 66 -15.90 8.64 -12.62
N ILE A 67 -15.19 7.82 -11.86
CA ILE A 67 -13.76 7.57 -11.97
C ILE A 67 -13.52 6.12 -12.35
N GLN A 68 -12.37 5.86 -12.96
CA GLN A 68 -11.95 4.51 -13.32
C GLN A 68 -10.71 4.07 -12.53
N SER A 69 -10.52 2.77 -12.38
CA SER A 69 -9.34 2.23 -11.72
C SER A 69 -8.02 2.61 -12.42
N GLU A 70 -8.07 2.95 -13.70
CA GLU A 70 -6.93 3.51 -14.43
C GLU A 70 -6.50 4.87 -13.87
N ASP A 71 -7.45 5.75 -13.54
CA ASP A 71 -7.16 7.06 -12.92
C ASP A 71 -6.48 6.88 -11.57
N VAL A 72 -6.99 5.92 -10.78
CA VAL A 72 -6.43 5.59 -9.45
C VAL A 72 -5.05 4.98 -9.59
N ARG A 73 -4.82 4.12 -10.56
CA ARG A 73 -3.51 3.51 -10.87
C ARG A 73 -2.48 4.58 -11.23
N ALA A 74 -2.87 5.54 -12.06
CA ALA A 74 -2.00 6.67 -12.41
C ALA A 74 -1.61 7.49 -11.18
N ALA A 75 -2.54 7.75 -10.26
CA ALA A 75 -2.27 8.44 -9.00
C ALA A 75 -1.28 7.69 -8.10
N LEU A 76 -1.36 6.38 -8.07
CA LEU A 76 -0.57 5.52 -7.19
C LEU A 76 0.85 5.25 -7.71
N GLN A 77 1.13 5.48 -8.98
CA GLN A 77 2.40 5.11 -9.61
C GLN A 77 3.59 5.78 -8.92
N ALA A 78 3.58 7.10 -8.76
CA ALA A 78 4.70 7.84 -8.18
C ALA A 78 5.03 7.41 -6.73
N PRO A 79 4.07 7.35 -5.79
CA PRO A 79 4.37 6.90 -4.42
C PRO A 79 4.82 5.44 -4.35
N ILE A 80 4.36 4.57 -5.23
CA ILE A 80 4.82 3.17 -5.25
C ILE A 80 6.23 3.06 -5.85
N GLU A 81 6.57 3.84 -6.87
CA GLU A 81 7.95 3.91 -7.37
C GLU A 81 8.91 4.42 -6.31
N GLU A 82 8.51 5.44 -5.54
CA GLU A 82 9.27 5.92 -4.39
C GLU A 82 9.48 4.79 -3.35
N MET A 83 8.45 3.99 -3.08
CA MET A 83 8.55 2.82 -2.20
C MET A 83 9.60 1.81 -2.71
N VAL A 84 9.59 1.50 -4.00
CA VAL A 84 10.58 0.59 -4.61
C VAL A 84 12.00 1.11 -4.43
N LEU A 85 12.22 2.41 -4.65
CA LEU A 85 13.54 3.02 -4.46
C LEU A 85 14.03 2.87 -3.01
N HIS A 86 13.16 3.10 -2.04
CA HIS A 86 13.50 2.95 -0.63
C HIS A 86 13.79 1.50 -0.23
N ILE A 87 13.06 0.52 -0.79
CA ILE A 87 13.36 -0.89 -0.58
C ILE A 87 14.75 -1.22 -1.15
N LYS A 88 15.04 -0.79 -2.38
CA LYS A 88 16.36 -0.98 -3.01
C LYS A 88 17.49 -0.34 -2.21
N ASP A 89 17.27 0.85 -1.67
CA ASP A 89 18.26 1.52 -0.82
C ASP A 89 18.47 0.83 0.52
N THR A 90 17.43 0.16 1.05
CA THR A 90 17.56 -0.67 2.24
C THR A 90 18.44 -1.89 1.94
N PHE A 91 18.24 -2.54 0.80
CA PHE A 91 19.08 -3.68 0.39
C PHE A 91 20.56 -3.31 0.24
N LYS A 92 20.87 -2.13 -0.32
CA LYS A 92 22.26 -1.65 -0.43
C LYS A 92 22.97 -1.51 0.93
N LYS A 93 22.21 -1.27 1.99
CA LYS A 93 22.70 -1.11 3.36
C LYS A 93 22.65 -2.40 4.17
N THR A 94 22.06 -3.46 3.63
CA THR A 94 21.90 -4.75 4.27
C THR A 94 23.19 -5.57 4.13
N ASN A 95 23.56 -6.31 5.20
CA ASN A 95 24.70 -7.22 5.17
C ASN A 95 24.49 -8.28 4.07
N PRO A 96 25.56 -8.65 3.32
CA PRO A 96 25.47 -9.62 2.23
C PRO A 96 24.84 -10.97 2.61
N ASP A 97 25.11 -11.48 3.80
CA ASP A 97 24.53 -12.75 4.27
C ASP A 97 23.00 -12.63 4.43
N LEU A 98 22.53 -11.53 5.05
CA LEU A 98 21.11 -11.24 5.18
C LEU A 98 20.44 -10.95 3.82
N ALA A 99 21.16 -10.32 2.90
CA ALA A 99 20.65 -10.09 1.55
C ALA A 99 20.44 -11.41 0.81
N SER A 100 21.33 -12.38 0.99
CA SER A 100 21.17 -13.73 0.45
C SER A 100 19.94 -14.43 1.02
N ASP A 101 19.71 -14.32 2.33
CA ASP A 101 18.53 -14.88 2.99
C ASP A 101 17.23 -14.26 2.46
N ILE A 102 17.21 -12.96 2.18
CA ILE A 102 16.05 -12.27 1.60
C ILE A 102 15.77 -12.79 0.19
N ILE A 103 16.78 -13.02 -0.62
CA ILE A 103 16.61 -13.57 -1.97
C ILE A 103 15.98 -14.96 -1.92
N GLN A 104 16.40 -15.80 -0.97
CA GLN A 104 15.88 -17.16 -0.81
C GLN A 104 14.47 -17.20 -0.21
N ASN A 105 14.23 -16.40 0.82
CA ASN A 105 13.00 -16.44 1.60
C ASN A 105 11.93 -15.43 1.11
N GLY A 106 12.30 -14.45 0.27
CA GLY A 106 11.40 -13.45 -0.26
C GLY A 106 10.96 -12.39 0.75
N ILE A 107 9.95 -11.62 0.37
CA ILE A 107 9.37 -10.53 1.15
C ILE A 107 7.90 -10.82 1.43
N LEU A 108 7.50 -10.76 2.69
CA LEU A 108 6.10 -10.90 3.11
C LEU A 108 5.48 -9.51 3.34
N LEU A 109 4.44 -9.18 2.58
CA LEU A 109 3.66 -7.97 2.79
C LEU A 109 2.62 -8.20 3.89
N THR A 110 2.48 -7.22 4.77
CA THR A 110 1.50 -7.21 5.85
C THR A 110 0.87 -5.82 6.02
N GLY A 111 -0.23 -5.74 6.77
CA GLY A 111 -1.00 -4.51 6.91
C GLY A 111 -1.90 -4.22 5.71
N GLY A 112 -2.78 -3.22 5.84
CA GLY A 112 -3.76 -2.87 4.81
C GLY A 112 -3.15 -2.42 3.49
N GLY A 113 -1.97 -1.78 3.52
CA GLY A 113 -1.25 -1.37 2.30
C GLY A 113 -0.79 -2.55 1.46
N GLY A 114 -0.46 -3.69 2.09
CA GLY A 114 -0.07 -4.91 1.39
C GLY A 114 -1.19 -5.57 0.58
N LEU A 115 -2.45 -5.21 0.87
CA LEU A 115 -3.64 -5.71 0.17
C LEU A 115 -3.95 -4.96 -1.14
N LEU A 116 -3.17 -3.93 -1.48
CA LEU A 116 -3.37 -3.19 -2.72
C LEU A 116 -3.18 -4.11 -3.93
N SER A 117 -4.20 -4.17 -4.78
CA SER A 117 -4.23 -5.11 -5.90
C SER A 117 -3.00 -4.99 -6.83
N GLY A 118 -2.32 -6.10 -7.04
CA GLY A 118 -1.15 -6.20 -7.92
C GLY A 118 0.15 -5.65 -7.34
N LEU A 119 0.16 -5.21 -6.07
CA LEU A 119 1.37 -4.68 -5.42
C LEU A 119 2.45 -5.76 -5.29
N ASP A 120 2.07 -6.96 -4.90
CA ASP A 120 2.97 -8.12 -4.75
C ASP A 120 3.67 -8.46 -6.07
N ARG A 121 2.91 -8.55 -7.16
CA ARG A 121 3.44 -8.82 -8.51
C ARG A 121 4.34 -7.69 -8.99
N TYR A 122 3.90 -6.44 -8.79
CA TYR A 122 4.69 -5.28 -9.18
C TYR A 122 6.02 -5.22 -8.43
N LEU A 123 6.01 -5.46 -7.12
CA LEU A 123 7.23 -5.49 -6.33
C LEU A 123 8.12 -6.67 -6.71
N THR A 124 7.57 -7.85 -6.98
CA THR A 124 8.33 -9.02 -7.46
C THR A 124 9.08 -8.67 -8.75
N ASP A 125 8.40 -8.04 -9.71
CA ASP A 125 9.00 -7.63 -10.98
C ASP A 125 10.10 -6.58 -10.79
N LYS A 126 9.86 -5.56 -9.97
CA LYS A 126 10.80 -4.46 -9.75
C LYS A 126 12.01 -4.79 -8.89
N LEU A 127 11.86 -5.74 -7.98
CA LEU A 127 12.91 -6.14 -7.04
C LEU A 127 13.64 -7.41 -7.46
N GLU A 128 13.06 -8.19 -8.37
CA GLU A 128 13.54 -9.52 -8.78
C GLU A 128 13.66 -10.49 -7.59
N ILE A 129 12.81 -10.31 -6.59
CA ILE A 129 12.72 -11.10 -5.36
C ILE A 129 11.26 -11.50 -5.17
N PRO A 130 10.95 -12.75 -4.81
CA PRO A 130 9.57 -13.16 -4.53
C PRO A 130 8.92 -12.30 -3.46
N VAL A 131 7.73 -11.78 -3.75
CA VAL A 131 6.92 -10.98 -2.82
C VAL A 131 5.53 -11.58 -2.75
N TRP A 132 5.01 -11.80 -1.55
CA TRP A 132 3.66 -12.30 -1.33
C TRP A 132 2.96 -11.58 -0.20
N VAL A 133 1.63 -11.62 -0.23
CA VAL A 133 0.78 -11.00 0.78
C VAL A 133 0.43 -12.04 1.85
N SER A 134 0.51 -11.66 3.11
CA SER A 134 0.06 -12.52 4.21
C SER A 134 -1.45 -12.74 4.14
N GLU A 135 -1.89 -13.98 4.30
CA GLU A 135 -3.32 -14.33 4.40
C GLU A 135 -4.04 -13.59 5.54
N THR A 136 -3.30 -13.24 6.59
CA THR A 136 -3.79 -12.52 7.76
C THR A 136 -3.21 -11.11 7.86
N ALA A 137 -2.97 -10.45 6.72
CA ALA A 137 -2.26 -9.18 6.64
C ALA A 137 -2.76 -8.11 7.64
N LEU A 138 -4.05 -7.99 7.85
CA LEU A 138 -4.65 -7.01 8.76
C LEU A 138 -4.48 -7.36 10.25
N THR A 139 -4.27 -8.62 10.57
CA THR A 139 -4.26 -9.10 11.96
C THR A 139 -2.90 -9.60 12.43
N ASN A 140 -1.89 -9.65 11.57
CA ASN A 140 -0.56 -10.18 11.89
C ASN A 140 0.06 -9.52 13.13
N VAL A 141 -0.04 -8.20 13.25
CA VAL A 141 0.53 -7.46 14.39
C VAL A 141 -0.19 -7.84 15.69
N VAL A 142 -1.52 -7.83 15.68
CA VAL A 142 -2.33 -8.21 16.87
C VAL A 142 -2.08 -9.67 17.26
N SER A 143 -2.04 -10.57 16.29
CA SER A 143 -1.75 -11.99 16.53
C SER A 143 -0.33 -12.21 17.09
N GLY A 144 0.63 -11.42 16.59
CA GLY A 144 2.00 -11.43 17.11
C GLY A 144 2.06 -10.94 18.56
N CYS A 145 1.40 -9.85 18.90
CA CYS A 145 1.29 -9.34 20.27
C CYS A 145 0.63 -10.38 21.20
N LEU A 146 -0.44 -11.03 20.76
CA LEU A 146 -1.11 -12.06 21.53
C LEU A 146 -0.17 -13.23 21.84
N LYS A 147 0.55 -13.74 20.83
CA LYS A 147 1.54 -14.82 21.03
C LYS A 147 2.63 -14.44 22.02
N VAL A 148 3.11 -13.19 22.01
CA VAL A 148 4.11 -12.72 22.98
C VAL A 148 3.54 -12.70 24.39
N LEU A 149 2.29 -12.25 24.57
CA LEU A 149 1.62 -12.21 25.89
C LEU A 149 1.33 -13.61 26.46
N GLU A 150 0.95 -14.55 25.60
CA GLU A 150 0.66 -15.93 25.98
C GLU A 150 1.94 -16.76 26.29
N THR A 151 3.11 -16.28 25.85
CA THR A 151 4.37 -16.99 25.99
C THR A 151 5.31 -16.21 26.91
N PRO A 152 5.37 -16.51 28.25
CA PRO A 152 6.18 -15.75 29.22
C PRO A 152 7.67 -15.67 28.86
N THR A 153 8.20 -16.69 28.18
CA THR A 153 9.60 -16.73 27.72
C THR A 153 9.85 -15.74 26.56
N ALA A 154 8.92 -15.65 25.60
CA ALA A 154 8.99 -14.69 24.49
C ALA A 154 8.87 -13.25 25.01
N LEU A 155 7.98 -13.01 25.98
CA LEU A 155 7.83 -11.70 26.63
C LEU A 155 9.14 -11.23 27.27
N LYS A 156 9.82 -12.10 28.01
CA LYS A 156 11.13 -11.79 28.65
C LYS A 156 12.18 -11.45 27.58
N GLN A 157 12.27 -12.22 26.49
CA GLN A 157 13.24 -11.97 25.41
C GLN A 157 12.97 -10.65 24.69
N THR A 158 11.70 -10.30 24.46
CA THR A 158 11.31 -9.04 23.82
C THR A 158 11.66 -7.84 24.68
N LEU A 159 11.40 -7.91 25.98
CA LEU A 159 11.73 -6.85 26.95
C LEU A 159 13.25 -6.66 27.15
N MET A 160 14.04 -7.73 27.05
CA MET A 160 15.49 -7.67 27.18
C MET A 160 16.19 -7.07 25.94
N ARG A 161 15.60 -7.17 24.75
CA ARG A 161 16.12 -6.56 23.50
C ARG A 161 15.79 -5.08 23.35
N SER A 162 14.92 -4.55 24.19
CA SER A 162 14.48 -3.15 24.20
C SER A 162 15.39 -2.21 25.02
N LYS A 163 16.54 -2.70 25.48
CA LYS A 163 17.64 -1.91 26.06
C LYS A 163 18.81 -1.92 25.09
#